data_be141128a0caade3ed78ce841a7f3ca1
#
_entry.id   be141128a0caade3ed78ce841a7f3ca1
#
_cell.length_a   1.000
_cell.length_b   1.000
_cell.length_c   1.000
_cell.angle_alpha   90.00
_cell.angle_beta   90.00
_cell.angle_gamma   90.00
#
_symmetry.space_group_name_H-M   'P 1'
#
loop_
_entity.id
_entity.type
_entity.pdbx_description
1 polymer ?
#
loop_
_entity_poly.entity_id
_entity_poly.type
_entity_poly.pdbx_seq_one_letter_code
_entity_poly.pdbx_strand_id
1 'polypeptide(L)'
;MTVKLCYIDTETTGLDAKRHGIIQLAAVMEIDGEEVSTFSEKMRPASTCAADPSALEISGNTVEMIKTYRQESEVYRDFVEWLGQFVGKFDKLDKAFFCGYNSPFDVEFVRALFERNGDKFFGSWFWSGSIDVMARRFGRFAINAPSWKTSSSERSLRTSLDRVLPS
;
A
#
# COMPACT_ATOMS: atom_id res chain seq x y z
N MET A 1 -24.44 3.28 -5.58
CA MET A 1 -23.05 3.25 -6.06
C MET A 1 -22.20 2.72 -4.90
N THR A 2 -21.52 1.61 -5.07
CA THR A 2 -20.68 1.00 -4.03
C THR A 2 -19.39 1.79 -3.90
N VAL A 3 -19.03 2.20 -2.68
CA VAL A 3 -17.78 2.91 -2.40
C VAL A 3 -16.74 1.88 -1.95
N LYS A 4 -15.60 1.83 -2.66
CA LYS A 4 -14.47 0.96 -2.36
C LYS A 4 -13.28 1.80 -1.96
N LEU A 5 -12.78 1.62 -0.75
CA LEU A 5 -11.58 2.26 -0.22
C LEU A 5 -10.51 1.20 -0.05
N CYS A 6 -9.35 1.40 -0.66
CA CYS A 6 -8.19 0.53 -0.50
C CYS A 6 -7.13 1.32 0.25
N TYR A 7 -6.98 1.05 1.54
CA TYR A 7 -5.94 1.63 2.36
C TYR A 7 -4.65 0.89 2.09
N ILE A 8 -3.61 1.63 1.72
CA ILE A 8 -2.31 1.05 1.35
C ILE A 8 -1.21 1.77 2.13
N ASP A 9 -0.25 0.97 2.63
CA ASP A 9 0.95 1.41 3.31
C ASP A 9 2.15 0.61 2.79
N THR A 10 3.28 1.28 2.55
CA THR A 10 4.48 0.64 2.01
C THR A 10 5.70 0.91 2.87
N GLU A 11 6.47 -0.15 3.17
CA GLU A 11 7.85 -0.02 3.64
C GLU A 11 8.78 -0.12 2.44
N THR A 12 9.74 0.78 2.34
CA THR A 12 10.56 0.95 1.13
C THR A 12 12.05 0.97 1.42
N THR A 13 12.87 0.74 0.40
CA THR A 13 14.34 0.82 0.50
C THR A 13 14.89 2.25 0.42
N GLY A 14 14.05 3.27 0.37
CA GLY A 14 14.41 4.68 0.31
C GLY A 14 13.23 5.55 -0.13
N LEU A 15 13.47 6.82 -0.44
CA LEU A 15 12.39 7.82 -0.62
C LEU A 15 12.01 8.11 -2.09
N ASP A 16 12.74 7.60 -3.05
CA ASP A 16 12.53 7.86 -4.49
C ASP A 16 12.05 6.60 -5.18
N ALA A 17 10.78 6.55 -5.56
CA ALA A 17 10.16 5.39 -6.20
C ALA A 17 10.79 4.97 -7.55
N LYS A 18 11.54 5.88 -8.21
CA LYS A 18 12.27 5.55 -9.44
C LYS A 18 13.57 4.79 -9.18
N ARG A 19 14.12 4.92 -7.98
CA ARG A 19 15.40 4.33 -7.58
C ARG A 19 15.25 3.21 -6.58
N HIS A 20 14.23 3.27 -5.73
CA HIS A 20 14.04 2.38 -4.60
C HIS A 20 12.84 1.46 -4.82
N GLY A 21 12.75 0.40 -4.04
CA GLY A 21 11.67 -0.57 -4.15
C GLY A 21 10.90 -0.76 -2.85
N ILE A 22 9.79 -1.45 -2.95
CA ILE A 22 8.96 -1.82 -1.81
C ILE A 22 9.54 -3.06 -1.13
N ILE A 23 9.69 -3.03 0.20
CA ILE A 23 10.09 -4.17 1.03
C ILE A 23 8.86 -4.87 1.63
N GLN A 24 7.83 -4.09 1.95
CA GLN A 24 6.55 -4.60 2.46
C GLN A 24 5.41 -3.79 1.86
N LEU A 25 4.38 -4.48 1.40
CA LEU A 25 3.13 -3.91 0.93
C LEU A 25 2.01 -4.43 1.80
N ALA A 26 1.32 -3.52 2.48
CA ALA A 26 0.13 -3.83 3.24
C ALA A 26 -1.07 -3.09 2.66
N ALA A 27 -2.21 -3.76 2.56
CA ALA A 27 -3.43 -3.16 2.06
C ALA A 27 -4.67 -3.71 2.78
N VAL A 28 -5.70 -2.87 2.82
CA VAL A 28 -7.00 -3.23 3.37
C VAL A 28 -8.07 -2.74 2.43
N MET A 29 -8.99 -3.61 2.08
CA MET A 29 -10.17 -3.27 1.30
C MET A 29 -11.37 -3.05 2.21
N GLU A 30 -11.95 -1.87 2.09
CA GLU A 30 -13.21 -1.49 2.73
C GLU A 30 -14.26 -1.26 1.63
N ILE A 31 -15.44 -1.82 1.79
CA ILE A 31 -16.57 -1.65 0.87
C ILE A 31 -17.78 -1.16 1.67
N ASP A 32 -18.29 0.02 1.30
CA ASP A 32 -19.43 0.65 1.95
C ASP A 32 -19.30 0.78 3.48
N GLY A 33 -18.08 0.98 3.98
CA GLY A 33 -17.78 1.17 5.40
C GLY A 33 -17.43 -0.12 6.15
N GLU A 34 -17.42 -1.27 5.49
CA GLU A 34 -17.07 -2.57 6.07
C GLU A 34 -15.72 -3.06 5.54
N GLU A 35 -14.82 -3.43 6.44
CA GLU A 35 -13.56 -4.11 6.07
C GLU A 35 -13.88 -5.51 5.55
N VAL A 36 -13.51 -5.78 4.29
CA VAL A 36 -13.83 -7.05 3.64
C VAL A 36 -12.63 -7.95 3.44
N SER A 37 -11.41 -7.41 3.39
CA SER A 37 -10.20 -8.21 3.20
C SER A 37 -8.93 -7.42 3.50
N THR A 38 -7.86 -8.15 3.82
CA THR A 38 -6.52 -7.60 4.03
C THR A 38 -5.50 -8.31 3.15
N PHE A 39 -4.45 -7.59 2.77
CA PHE A 39 -3.26 -8.10 2.09
C PHE A 39 -2.04 -7.60 2.85
N SER A 40 -1.06 -8.45 3.11
CA SER A 40 0.20 -8.02 3.71
C SER A 40 1.31 -8.99 3.36
N GLU A 41 2.27 -8.53 2.56
CA GLU A 41 3.39 -9.34 2.10
C GLU A 41 4.70 -8.56 2.12
N LYS A 42 5.77 -9.26 2.52
CA LYS A 42 7.15 -8.78 2.35
C LYS A 42 7.68 -9.24 1.01
N MET A 43 8.45 -8.36 0.36
CA MET A 43 9.05 -8.67 -0.93
C MET A 43 10.50 -8.22 -1.03
N ARG A 44 11.24 -8.93 -1.84
CA ARG A 44 12.58 -8.54 -2.28
C ARG A 44 12.42 -7.66 -3.51
N PRO A 45 12.76 -6.37 -3.44
CA PRO A 45 12.73 -5.48 -4.60
C PRO A 45 13.54 -6.01 -5.78
N ALA A 46 13.20 -5.58 -6.98
CA ALA A 46 13.99 -5.90 -8.18
C ALA A 46 15.46 -5.50 -7.99
N SER A 47 16.37 -6.24 -8.63
CA SER A 47 17.83 -6.01 -8.52
C SER A 47 18.29 -4.65 -9.04
N THR A 48 17.43 -3.98 -9.79
CA THR A 48 17.64 -2.60 -10.28
C THR A 48 17.35 -1.53 -9.23
N CYS A 49 16.68 -1.89 -8.12
CA CYS A 49 16.38 -0.95 -7.05
C CYS A 49 17.59 -0.78 -6.12
N ALA A 50 17.87 0.48 -5.76
CA ALA A 50 18.84 0.82 -4.73
C ALA A 50 18.23 0.61 -3.33
N ALA A 51 19.11 0.57 -2.32
CA ALA A 51 18.70 0.54 -0.92
C ALA A 51 19.52 1.55 -0.12
N ASP A 52 18.83 2.47 0.55
CA ASP A 52 19.45 3.42 1.45
C ASP A 52 19.60 2.80 2.85
N PRO A 53 20.81 2.80 3.43
CA PRO A 53 21.04 2.20 4.75
C PRO A 53 20.13 2.78 5.84
N SER A 54 19.86 4.10 5.80
CA SER A 54 18.99 4.78 6.77
C SER A 54 17.52 4.31 6.66
N ALA A 55 17.01 4.05 5.46
CA ALA A 55 15.67 3.52 5.26
C ALA A 55 15.55 2.09 5.79
N LEU A 56 16.58 1.27 5.60
CA LEU A 56 16.63 -0.09 6.13
C LEU A 56 16.68 -0.11 7.66
N GLU A 57 17.45 0.80 8.27
CA GLU A 57 17.52 0.95 9.72
C GLU A 57 16.15 1.34 10.31
N ILE A 58 15.47 2.32 9.71
CA ILE A 58 14.14 2.78 10.15
C ILE A 58 13.11 1.66 10.06
N SER A 59 13.10 0.88 8.96
CA SER A 59 12.17 -0.23 8.75
C SER A 59 12.54 -1.49 9.54
N GLY A 60 13.71 -1.52 10.20
CA GLY A 60 14.23 -2.69 10.90
C GLY A 60 14.60 -3.86 9.98
N ASN A 61 14.85 -3.59 8.71
CA ASN A 61 15.25 -4.60 7.74
C ASN A 61 16.77 -4.55 7.52
N THR A 62 17.36 -5.70 7.22
CA THR A 62 18.74 -5.80 6.72
C THR A 62 18.74 -6.30 5.29
N VAL A 63 19.84 -6.07 4.57
CA VAL A 63 20.00 -6.60 3.20
C VAL A 63 19.89 -8.12 3.18
N GLU A 64 20.41 -8.79 4.21
CA GLU A 64 20.36 -10.26 4.36
C GLU A 64 18.92 -10.74 4.55
N MET A 65 18.13 -10.06 5.37
CA MET A 65 16.69 -10.37 5.55
C MET A 65 15.94 -10.20 4.23
N ILE A 66 16.15 -9.09 3.53
CA ILE A 66 15.47 -8.80 2.26
C ILE A 66 15.76 -9.87 1.21
N LYS A 67 16.98 -10.43 1.17
CA LYS A 67 17.33 -11.53 0.25
C LYS A 67 16.51 -12.79 0.47
N THR A 68 15.96 -13.00 1.66
CA THR A 68 15.12 -14.16 1.99
C THR A 68 13.65 -13.98 1.63
N TYR A 69 13.23 -12.76 1.30
CA TYR A 69 11.84 -12.46 0.96
C TYR A 69 11.48 -12.98 -0.43
N ARG A 70 10.19 -13.15 -0.66
CA ARG A 70 9.62 -13.52 -1.96
C ARG A 70 10.00 -12.48 -3.02
N GLN A 71 10.07 -12.90 -4.27
CA GLN A 71 10.38 -11.97 -5.35
C GLN A 71 9.27 -10.94 -5.54
N GLU A 72 9.63 -9.71 -5.91
CA GLU A 72 8.70 -8.62 -6.18
C GLU A 72 7.60 -9.04 -7.18
N SER A 73 7.97 -9.77 -8.24
CA SER A 73 7.03 -10.20 -9.27
C SER A 73 6.00 -11.23 -8.80
N GLU A 74 6.33 -12.04 -7.81
CA GLU A 74 5.39 -13.01 -7.22
C GLU A 74 4.39 -12.28 -6.34
N VAL A 75 4.87 -11.40 -5.45
CA VAL A 75 4.00 -10.61 -4.57
C VAL A 75 3.12 -9.65 -5.37
N TYR A 76 3.67 -9.05 -6.43
CA TYR A 76 2.90 -8.21 -7.34
C TYR A 76 1.72 -8.98 -7.96
N ARG A 77 1.95 -10.19 -8.46
CA ARG A 77 0.89 -11.03 -9.04
C ARG A 77 -0.20 -11.33 -8.03
N ASP A 78 0.19 -11.71 -6.81
CA ASP A 78 -0.77 -12.02 -5.74
C ASP A 78 -1.56 -10.76 -5.34
N PHE A 79 -0.91 -9.59 -5.32
CA PHE A 79 -1.58 -8.31 -5.05
C PHE A 79 -2.62 -7.95 -6.13
N VAL A 80 -2.27 -8.14 -7.40
CA VAL A 80 -3.20 -7.90 -8.51
C VAL A 80 -4.36 -8.89 -8.50
N GLU A 81 -4.09 -10.16 -8.18
CA GLU A 81 -5.14 -11.18 -8.01
C GLU A 81 -6.07 -10.83 -6.85
N TRP A 82 -5.52 -10.38 -5.71
CA TRP A 82 -6.28 -9.90 -4.57
C TRP A 82 -7.15 -8.69 -4.93
N LEU A 83 -6.62 -7.68 -5.61
CA LEU A 83 -7.40 -6.53 -6.10
C LEU A 83 -8.55 -6.97 -7.02
N GLY A 84 -8.31 -7.97 -7.87
CA GLY A 84 -9.28 -8.51 -8.82
C GLY A 84 -10.48 -9.19 -8.18
N GLN A 85 -10.42 -9.50 -6.88
CA GLN A 85 -11.58 -10.01 -6.15
C GLN A 85 -12.62 -8.92 -5.88
N PHE A 86 -12.21 -7.66 -5.91
CA PHE A 86 -13.05 -6.53 -5.52
C PHE A 86 -13.30 -5.54 -6.64
N VAL A 87 -12.38 -5.42 -7.59
CA VAL A 87 -12.44 -4.43 -8.68
C VAL A 87 -12.42 -5.14 -10.02
N GLY A 88 -13.39 -4.84 -10.85
CA GLY A 88 -13.43 -5.32 -12.25
C GLY A 88 -12.38 -4.61 -13.10
N LYS A 89 -11.23 -5.27 -13.36
CA LYS A 89 -10.18 -4.69 -14.21
C LYS A 89 -10.78 -4.25 -15.54
N PHE A 90 -10.50 -3.00 -15.96
CA PHE A 90 -11.03 -2.34 -17.15
C PHE A 90 -12.50 -1.87 -17.10
N ASP A 91 -13.25 -2.14 -16.03
CA ASP A 91 -14.51 -1.45 -15.80
C ASP A 91 -14.22 0.00 -15.37
N LYS A 92 -14.68 0.95 -16.19
CA LYS A 92 -14.45 2.39 -15.94
C LYS A 92 -15.20 2.92 -14.71
N LEU A 93 -16.23 2.20 -14.27
CA LEU A 93 -17.09 2.59 -13.15
C LEU A 93 -16.81 1.78 -11.88
N ASP A 94 -15.99 0.74 -11.98
CA ASP A 94 -15.67 -0.17 -10.87
C ASP A 94 -14.20 -0.07 -10.48
N LYS A 95 -13.89 0.91 -9.59
CA LYS A 95 -12.54 1.16 -9.10
C LYS A 95 -12.56 1.47 -7.61
N ALA A 96 -11.44 1.23 -6.94
CA ALA A 96 -11.23 1.64 -5.57
C ALA A 96 -10.58 3.04 -5.48
N PHE A 97 -10.84 3.76 -4.39
CA PHE A 97 -10.03 4.91 -4.02
C PHE A 97 -8.77 4.42 -3.30
N PHE A 98 -7.61 4.87 -3.75
CA PHE A 98 -6.36 4.65 -3.04
C PHE A 98 -6.34 5.56 -1.80
N CYS A 99 -6.20 4.99 -0.61
CA CYS A 99 -6.17 5.71 0.65
C CYS A 99 -4.85 5.44 1.37
N GLY A 100 -4.28 6.42 2.04
CA GLY A 100 -3.05 6.25 2.82
C GLY A 100 -2.70 7.49 3.64
N TYR A 101 -1.76 7.33 4.57
CA TYR A 101 -1.14 8.45 5.28
C TYR A 101 0.00 9.00 4.44
N ASN A 102 -0.08 10.25 3.99
CA ASN A 102 0.80 10.79 2.95
C ASN A 102 0.71 9.97 1.65
N SER A 103 -0.53 9.67 1.25
CA SER A 103 -0.83 8.76 0.14
C SER A 103 -0.10 9.02 -1.19
N PRO A 104 0.34 10.25 -1.54
CA PRO A 104 1.14 10.46 -2.75
C PRO A 104 2.44 9.64 -2.77
N PHE A 105 3.07 9.44 -1.62
CA PHE A 105 4.27 8.61 -1.51
C PHE A 105 3.99 7.16 -1.89
N ASP A 106 2.98 6.54 -1.28
CA ASP A 106 2.63 5.15 -1.55
C ASP A 106 2.12 4.95 -2.97
N VAL A 107 1.35 5.91 -3.50
CA VAL A 107 0.89 5.89 -4.90
C VAL A 107 2.07 5.82 -5.87
N GLU A 108 3.13 6.61 -5.66
CA GLU A 108 4.31 6.60 -6.53
C GLU A 108 5.04 5.24 -6.48
N PHE A 109 5.20 4.67 -5.30
CA PHE A 109 5.85 3.37 -5.12
C PHE A 109 5.03 2.23 -5.71
N VAL A 110 3.72 2.21 -5.50
CA VAL A 110 2.84 1.18 -6.08
C VAL A 110 2.78 1.32 -7.61
N ARG A 111 2.73 2.55 -8.17
CA ARG A 111 2.86 2.74 -9.63
C ARG A 111 4.17 2.19 -10.17
N ALA A 112 5.29 2.50 -9.52
CA ALA A 112 6.60 1.99 -9.93
C ALA A 112 6.66 0.44 -9.82
N LEU A 113 5.99 -0.17 -8.84
CA LEU A 113 5.84 -1.62 -8.74
C LEU A 113 5.11 -2.19 -9.97
N PHE A 114 3.99 -1.58 -10.38
CA PHE A 114 3.26 -1.96 -11.59
C PHE A 114 4.13 -1.85 -12.84
N GLU A 115 4.80 -0.71 -13.03
CA GLU A 115 5.67 -0.43 -14.18
C GLU A 115 6.83 -1.42 -14.29
N ARG A 116 7.51 -1.74 -13.17
CA ARG A 116 8.59 -2.74 -13.13
C ARG A 116 8.12 -4.14 -13.51
N ASN A 117 6.85 -4.45 -13.23
CA ASN A 117 6.24 -5.71 -13.64
C ASN A 117 5.58 -5.66 -15.04
N GLY A 118 5.82 -4.59 -15.81
CA GLY A 118 5.32 -4.45 -17.18
C GLY A 118 3.82 -4.11 -17.29
N ASP A 119 3.16 -3.84 -16.17
CA ASP A 119 1.74 -3.49 -16.14
C ASP A 119 1.56 -1.95 -16.14
N LYS A 120 0.95 -1.44 -17.22
CA LYS A 120 0.63 -0.01 -17.39
C LYS A 120 -0.77 0.35 -16.88
N PHE A 121 -1.50 -0.60 -16.29
CA PHE A 121 -2.92 -0.47 -16.00
C PHE A 121 -3.24 -0.19 -14.52
N PHE A 122 -2.34 0.47 -13.78
CA PHE A 122 -2.61 0.94 -12.42
C PHE A 122 -3.97 1.68 -12.33
N GLY A 123 -4.26 2.56 -13.29
CA GLY A 123 -5.52 3.31 -13.36
C GLY A 123 -6.76 2.46 -13.67
N SER A 124 -6.61 1.15 -13.93
CA SER A 124 -7.76 0.22 -14.02
C SER A 124 -8.25 -0.23 -12.64
N TRP A 125 -7.41 -0.13 -11.62
CA TRP A 125 -7.71 -0.53 -10.26
C TRP A 125 -8.15 0.64 -9.38
N PHE A 126 -7.54 1.81 -9.62
CA PHE A 126 -7.72 2.97 -8.76
C PHE A 126 -8.24 4.19 -9.53
N TRP A 127 -9.06 4.99 -8.86
CA TRP A 127 -9.41 6.32 -9.35
C TRP A 127 -8.17 7.21 -9.46
N SER A 128 -8.24 8.27 -10.27
CA SER A 128 -7.11 9.16 -10.55
C SER A 128 -6.62 9.95 -9.33
N GLY A 129 -7.46 10.14 -8.32
CA GLY A 129 -7.12 10.81 -7.07
C GLY A 129 -6.92 9.80 -5.94
N SER A 130 -6.03 10.11 -5.00
CA SER A 130 -5.89 9.39 -3.73
C SER A 130 -6.51 10.16 -2.57
N ILE A 131 -6.91 9.45 -1.53
CA ILE A 131 -7.40 10.03 -0.27
C ILE A 131 -6.23 10.04 0.72
N ASP A 132 -5.72 11.23 1.00
CA ASP A 132 -4.69 11.43 2.01
C ASP A 132 -5.34 11.66 3.38
N VAL A 133 -5.20 10.67 4.28
CA VAL A 133 -5.74 10.79 5.66
C VAL A 133 -4.93 11.77 6.52
N MET A 134 -3.68 12.09 6.17
CA MET A 134 -2.92 13.16 6.83
C MET A 134 -3.58 14.52 6.59
N ALA A 135 -4.00 14.81 5.37
CA ALA A 135 -4.64 16.07 5.01
C ALA A 135 -6.00 16.25 5.71
N ARG A 136 -6.71 15.17 6.04
CA ARG A 136 -7.97 15.20 6.77
C ARG A 136 -7.85 15.59 8.25
N ARG A 137 -6.67 15.52 8.85
CA ARG A 137 -6.45 15.94 10.25
C ARG A 137 -6.73 17.43 10.48
N PHE A 138 -6.71 18.23 9.42
CA PHE A 138 -7.02 19.68 9.47
C PHE A 138 -8.47 20.01 9.13
N GLY A 139 -9.28 19.03 8.68
CA GLY A 139 -10.71 19.19 8.40
C GLY A 139 -11.51 18.13 9.15
N ARG A 140 -12.41 18.55 10.06
CA ARG A 140 -13.26 17.69 10.87
C ARG A 140 -14.10 16.72 10.02
N PHE A 141 -13.61 15.47 9.88
CA PHE A 141 -14.44 14.31 9.59
C PHE A 141 -13.90 13.11 10.37
N ALA A 142 -14.64 12.72 11.41
CA ALA A 142 -14.42 11.45 12.09
C ALA A 142 -14.85 10.33 11.14
N ILE A 143 -13.88 9.58 10.62
CA ILE A 143 -14.13 8.24 10.08
C ILE A 143 -13.93 7.31 11.27
N ASN A 144 -14.92 6.48 11.60
CA ASN A 144 -14.74 5.37 12.52
C ASN A 144 -13.65 4.47 11.94
N ALA A 145 -12.48 4.47 12.58
CA ALA A 145 -11.40 3.57 12.18
C ALA A 145 -11.84 2.12 12.43
N PRO A 146 -11.70 1.23 11.44
CA PRO A 146 -11.99 -0.18 11.64
C PRO A 146 -11.15 -0.77 12.79
N SER A 147 -11.71 -1.70 13.54
CA SER A 147 -11.03 -2.36 14.66
C SER A 147 -10.09 -3.46 14.16
N TRP A 148 -8.83 -3.14 13.92
CA TRP A 148 -7.78 -4.04 13.43
C TRP A 148 -7.38 -5.08 14.49
N LYS A 149 -7.41 -6.35 14.14
CA LYS A 149 -6.85 -7.44 14.94
C LYS A 149 -5.42 -7.78 14.50
N THR A 150 -4.54 -7.92 15.45
CA THR A 150 -3.09 -7.81 15.43
C THR A 150 -2.31 -8.94 14.75
N SER A 151 -1.60 -8.62 13.67
CA SER A 151 -0.31 -9.24 13.28
C SER A 151 0.82 -8.19 13.30
N SER A 152 2.09 -8.55 13.06
CA SER A 152 3.21 -7.61 13.12
C SER A 152 3.19 -6.53 12.02
N SER A 153 2.60 -6.83 10.87
CA SER A 153 2.37 -5.92 9.75
C SER A 153 1.18 -4.99 10.01
N GLU A 154 0.17 -5.49 10.72
CA GLU A 154 -0.95 -4.69 11.23
C GLU A 154 -0.48 -3.67 12.28
N ARG A 155 0.62 -3.94 13.00
CA ARG A 155 1.23 -2.96 13.91
C ARG A 155 1.84 -1.77 13.17
N SER A 156 2.41 -1.96 11.99
CA SER A 156 2.95 -0.86 11.19
C SER A 156 1.84 0.06 10.71
N LEU A 157 0.77 -0.51 10.14
CA LEU A 157 -0.44 0.25 9.76
C LEU A 157 -1.08 0.94 10.97
N ARG A 158 -1.19 0.25 12.13
CA ARG A 158 -1.65 0.87 13.37
C ARG A 158 -0.75 2.01 13.82
N THR A 159 0.56 1.81 13.82
CA THR A 159 1.51 2.86 14.25
C THR A 159 1.41 4.07 13.33
N SER A 160 1.16 3.89 12.04
CA SER A 160 0.90 4.98 11.10
C SER A 160 -0.47 5.61 11.32
N LEU A 161 -1.51 4.80 11.59
CA LEU A 161 -2.87 5.27 11.86
C LEU A 161 -3.04 5.83 13.28
N ASP A 162 -2.42 5.25 14.33
CA ASP A 162 -2.46 5.75 15.71
C ASP A 162 -1.68 7.05 15.88
N ARG A 163 -0.70 7.33 15.02
CA ARG A 163 -0.08 8.66 14.93
C ARG A 163 -1.05 9.72 14.38
N VAL A 164 -2.11 9.28 13.71
CA VAL A 164 -3.12 10.15 13.06
C VAL A 164 -4.34 10.35 13.94
N LEU A 165 -4.64 9.41 14.84
CA LEU A 165 -5.83 9.38 15.69
C LEU A 165 -5.43 9.26 17.17
N PRO A 166 -5.09 10.36 17.88
CA PRO A 166 -5.05 10.30 19.34
C PRO A 166 -6.49 10.12 19.85
N SER A 167 -6.65 9.16 20.74
CA SER A 167 -7.85 8.88 21.54
C SER A 167 -8.47 10.13 22.17
#